data_921041f61231a478368822a7903d1c8c
#
_entry.id   921041f61231a478368822a7903d1c8c
#
_cell.length_a   1.000
_cell.length_b   1.000
_cell.length_c   1.000
_cell.angle_alpha   90.00
_cell.angle_beta   90.00
_cell.angle_gamma   90.00
#
_symmetry.space_group_name_H-M   'P 1'
#
loop_
_entity.id
_entity.type
_entity.pdbx_description
1 polymer ?
#
loop_
_entity_poly.entity_id
_entity_poly.type
_entity_poly.pdbx_seq_one_letter_code
_entity_poly.pdbx_strand_id
1 'polypeptide(L)'
;MDIQKLYQLYQEHPVITTDSRDCPEGSIFLALKGDKFDGNRFAEGALQKGCAYAIVDDKEVVKDERYILVDDCLQTFKDLAREHRRQFDIPVIAITGTNGKTTTKELVRAVLAEEYNVLATEGNFNNDVGVPKTLFRLSDDHDIAIIEMGASHPGDIKTLVETAEPTCGLITNVGRAHLEGFGSFEGVKQTKGELYDYLRHEQDKGDPDSGFIFINADDADLTQMADSRGIMMQFAYGTGSSEDITVKGDVVSCNPFLTFRWWISDDEDDAGSDSCDSVAGYPDETFTVSTHLIGAYNVYNMLAAIAVGLYFDVDEEQINHALSHYQPTNNRSQLTQTDHNTLIVDAYNANATSMAAALRSFAALETGQEKMLILGDMRELGMASGEEHQRIVDLLVTLKLQNVWLVGEEFGHTDSLFRKFANVEEVKATLAEQLPEHRLILLKGSNSMRLAELKTCL
;
A
#
# COMPACT_ATOMS: atom_id res chain seq x y z
N MET A 1 -30.50 -5.78 15.62
CA MET A 1 -31.19 -4.57 15.04
C MET A 1 -30.98 -4.63 13.55
N ASP A 2 -31.99 -4.20 12.76
CA ASP A 2 -31.84 -4.07 11.31
C ASP A 2 -30.79 -2.99 10.98
N ILE A 3 -29.93 -3.22 9.97
CA ILE A 3 -28.85 -2.32 9.60
C ILE A 3 -29.35 -0.92 9.17
N GLN A 4 -30.50 -0.87 8.51
CA GLN A 4 -31.13 0.40 8.12
C GLN A 4 -31.51 1.28 9.31
N LYS A 5 -32.03 0.68 10.39
CA LYS A 5 -32.36 1.41 11.63
C LYS A 5 -31.09 1.85 12.36
N LEU A 6 -30.03 1.02 12.30
CA LEU A 6 -28.75 1.37 12.89
C LEU A 6 -28.08 2.50 12.14
N TYR A 7 -28.25 2.52 10.79
CA TYR A 7 -27.75 3.62 9.96
C TYR A 7 -28.50 4.93 10.23
N GLN A 8 -29.83 4.90 10.42
CA GLN A 8 -30.58 6.08 10.85
C GLN A 8 -30.05 6.63 12.18
N LEU A 9 -29.76 5.77 13.14
CA LEU A 9 -29.16 6.20 14.39
C LEU A 9 -27.76 6.80 14.22
N TYR A 10 -26.95 6.22 13.31
CA TYR A 10 -25.66 6.78 12.93
C TYR A 10 -25.81 8.19 12.30
N GLN A 11 -26.81 8.43 11.49
CA GLN A 11 -27.07 9.75 10.91
C GLN A 11 -27.40 10.83 11.99
N GLU A 12 -28.04 10.43 13.09
CA GLU A 12 -28.30 11.30 14.25
C GLU A 12 -27.03 11.49 15.10
N HIS A 13 -26.11 10.50 15.10
CA HIS A 13 -24.88 10.42 15.88
C HIS A 13 -23.69 10.07 14.99
N PRO A 14 -23.22 10.98 14.10
CA PRO A 14 -22.36 10.62 12.97
C PRO A 14 -20.88 10.40 13.35
N VAL A 15 -20.61 9.99 14.60
CA VAL A 15 -19.28 9.67 15.09
C VAL A 15 -19.28 8.28 15.73
N ILE A 16 -18.51 7.37 15.16
CA ILE A 16 -18.28 6.06 15.77
C ILE A 16 -16.88 6.01 16.35
N THR A 17 -16.77 5.64 17.62
CA THR A 17 -15.48 5.37 18.26
C THR A 17 -15.35 3.89 18.65
N THR A 18 -14.16 3.34 18.43
CA THR A 18 -13.78 2.00 18.89
C THR A 18 -12.78 2.07 20.06
N ASP A 19 -12.40 3.29 20.50
CA ASP A 19 -11.47 3.53 21.58
C ASP A 19 -12.21 4.09 22.80
N SER A 20 -12.34 3.29 23.86
CA SER A 20 -13.01 3.70 25.12
C SER A 20 -12.27 4.79 25.89
N ARG A 21 -11.08 5.21 25.45
CA ARG A 21 -10.31 6.33 26.00
C ARG A 21 -10.69 7.65 25.35
N ASP A 22 -11.13 7.59 24.09
CA ASP A 22 -11.58 8.72 23.27
C ASP A 22 -13.07 8.53 22.93
N CYS A 23 -13.93 9.18 23.71
CA CYS A 23 -15.39 9.10 23.64
C CYS A 23 -15.96 10.50 23.40
N PRO A 24 -16.01 10.98 22.14
CA PRO A 24 -16.63 12.25 21.83
C PRO A 24 -18.09 12.32 22.31
N GLU A 25 -18.52 13.49 22.79
CA GLU A 25 -19.90 13.70 23.25
C GLU A 25 -20.90 13.37 22.14
N GLY A 26 -21.88 12.55 22.47
CA GLY A 26 -22.92 12.13 21.54
C GLY A 26 -22.50 11.05 20.54
N SER A 27 -21.28 10.52 20.60
CA SER A 27 -20.81 9.44 19.69
C SER A 27 -21.44 8.09 19.97
N ILE A 28 -21.27 7.15 19.06
CA ILE A 28 -21.60 5.74 19.24
C ILE A 28 -20.31 4.97 19.54
N PHE A 29 -20.24 4.34 20.69
CA PHE A 29 -19.16 3.41 21.03
C PHE A 29 -19.41 2.04 20.41
N LEU A 30 -18.45 1.45 19.71
CA LEU A 30 -18.53 0.11 19.14
C LEU A 30 -17.52 -0.80 19.81
N ALA A 31 -18.03 -1.85 20.48
CA ALA A 31 -17.28 -2.73 21.35
C ALA A 31 -16.57 -3.85 20.59
N LEU A 32 -15.46 -3.53 19.91
CA LEU A 32 -14.65 -4.54 19.20
C LEU A 32 -13.96 -5.48 20.18
N LYS A 33 -13.80 -6.74 19.77
CA LYS A 33 -12.97 -7.75 20.41
C LYS A 33 -11.64 -7.91 19.70
N GLY A 34 -10.59 -8.12 20.46
CA GLY A 34 -9.26 -8.48 19.96
C GLY A 34 -8.68 -9.61 20.79
N ASP A 35 -7.56 -10.18 20.38
CA ASP A 35 -6.93 -11.35 21.03
C ASP A 35 -6.69 -11.18 22.53
N LYS A 36 -6.47 -9.94 22.99
CA LYS A 36 -6.07 -9.64 24.38
C LYS A 36 -7.07 -8.75 25.12
N PHE A 37 -8.16 -8.34 24.49
CA PHE A 37 -9.15 -7.46 25.11
C PHE A 37 -10.55 -7.74 24.55
N ASP A 38 -11.55 -7.40 25.38
CA ASP A 38 -12.97 -7.45 25.03
C ASP A 38 -13.59 -6.06 25.24
N GLY A 39 -13.97 -5.42 24.13
CA GLY A 39 -14.56 -4.09 24.09
C GLY A 39 -15.86 -3.97 24.89
N ASN A 40 -16.64 -5.05 25.00
CA ASN A 40 -17.90 -5.06 25.74
C ASN A 40 -17.74 -4.61 27.19
N ARG A 41 -16.61 -4.91 27.82
CA ARG A 41 -16.30 -4.51 29.19
C ARG A 41 -16.15 -2.99 29.39
N PHE A 42 -15.95 -2.27 28.28
CA PHE A 42 -15.75 -0.80 28.30
C PHE A 42 -17.00 -0.03 27.93
N ALA A 43 -18.10 -0.69 27.50
CA ALA A 43 -19.32 -0.05 27.03
C ALA A 43 -19.93 0.91 28.08
N GLU A 44 -20.04 0.49 29.35
CA GLU A 44 -20.54 1.34 30.44
C GLU A 44 -19.66 2.58 30.64
N GLY A 45 -18.34 2.40 30.63
CA GLY A 45 -17.40 3.51 30.76
C GLY A 45 -17.46 4.50 29.61
N ALA A 46 -17.69 4.02 28.38
CA ALA A 46 -17.87 4.87 27.20
C ALA A 46 -19.16 5.71 27.29
N LEU A 47 -20.28 5.09 27.69
CA LEU A 47 -21.53 5.81 27.93
C LEU A 47 -21.41 6.85 29.06
N GLN A 48 -20.66 6.56 30.11
CA GLN A 48 -20.41 7.53 31.21
C GLN A 48 -19.52 8.68 30.79
N LYS A 49 -18.70 8.52 29.75
CA LYS A 49 -17.80 9.55 29.20
C LYS A 49 -18.45 10.43 28.16
N GLY A 50 -19.68 10.14 27.71
CA GLY A 50 -20.40 10.99 26.79
C GLY A 50 -20.89 10.32 25.50
N CYS A 51 -20.56 9.03 25.27
CA CYS A 51 -21.19 8.30 24.16
C CYS A 51 -22.70 8.23 24.36
N ALA A 52 -23.46 8.50 23.30
CA ALA A 52 -24.93 8.39 23.33
C ALA A 52 -25.37 6.92 23.39
N TYR A 53 -24.72 6.07 22.61
CA TYR A 53 -25.02 4.64 22.49
C TYR A 53 -23.76 3.78 22.53
N ALA A 54 -23.94 2.49 22.87
CA ALA A 54 -22.91 1.49 22.80
C ALA A 54 -23.42 0.25 22.04
N ILE A 55 -22.77 -0.07 20.91
CA ILE A 55 -23.01 -1.32 20.16
C ILE A 55 -22.18 -2.41 20.82
N VAL A 56 -22.83 -3.49 21.24
CA VAL A 56 -22.25 -4.61 22.01
C VAL A 56 -22.71 -5.95 21.45
N ASP A 57 -21.90 -6.99 21.55
CA ASP A 57 -22.24 -8.36 21.16
C ASP A 57 -22.23 -9.34 22.37
N ASP A 58 -22.24 -8.81 23.57
CA ASP A 58 -22.45 -9.55 24.82
C ASP A 58 -23.72 -9.06 25.52
N LYS A 59 -24.72 -9.94 25.59
CA LYS A 59 -25.99 -9.63 26.23
C LYS A 59 -25.89 -9.35 27.75
N GLU A 60 -24.81 -9.85 28.37
CA GLU A 60 -24.64 -9.70 29.84
C GLU A 60 -24.27 -8.27 30.24
N VAL A 61 -23.73 -7.48 29.31
CA VAL A 61 -23.38 -6.06 29.56
C VAL A 61 -24.54 -5.09 29.32
N VAL A 62 -25.65 -5.54 28.72
CA VAL A 62 -26.81 -4.71 28.39
C VAL A 62 -27.54 -4.30 29.67
N LYS A 63 -27.68 -2.99 29.90
CA LYS A 63 -28.33 -2.42 31.11
C LYS A 63 -29.57 -1.60 30.83
N ASP A 64 -29.60 -0.87 29.73
CA ASP A 64 -30.69 0.05 29.36
C ASP A 64 -30.75 0.18 27.81
N GLU A 65 -31.63 1.03 27.30
CA GLU A 65 -31.88 1.24 25.87
C GLU A 65 -30.72 1.83 25.07
N ARG A 66 -29.69 2.36 25.72
CA ARG A 66 -28.49 2.88 25.07
C ARG A 66 -27.55 1.77 24.61
N TYR A 67 -27.75 0.56 25.11
CA TYR A 67 -26.99 -0.61 24.65
C TYR A 67 -27.70 -1.26 23.48
N ILE A 68 -27.03 -1.27 22.33
CA ILE A 68 -27.52 -1.88 21.10
C ILE A 68 -26.88 -3.26 20.97
N LEU A 69 -27.65 -4.30 21.26
CA LEU A 69 -27.16 -5.68 21.13
C LEU A 69 -27.20 -6.12 19.67
N VAL A 70 -26.06 -6.62 19.19
CA VAL A 70 -25.86 -7.21 17.87
C VAL A 70 -25.25 -8.61 17.98
N ASP A 71 -25.23 -9.37 16.89
CA ASP A 71 -24.66 -10.71 16.88
C ASP A 71 -23.13 -10.68 16.88
N ASP A 72 -22.51 -9.72 16.14
CA ASP A 72 -21.09 -9.52 15.99
C ASP A 72 -20.80 -8.03 15.76
N CYS A 73 -20.02 -7.41 16.64
CA CYS A 73 -19.69 -5.99 16.54
C CYS A 73 -18.83 -5.66 15.33
N LEU A 74 -17.87 -6.50 14.95
CA LEU A 74 -16.99 -6.26 13.80
C LEU A 74 -17.77 -6.38 12.49
N GLN A 75 -18.62 -7.40 12.37
CA GLN A 75 -19.47 -7.54 11.19
C GLN A 75 -20.48 -6.39 11.08
N THR A 76 -21.07 -5.97 12.19
CA THR A 76 -21.97 -4.80 12.25
C THR A 76 -21.24 -3.52 11.82
N PHE A 77 -19.97 -3.35 12.22
CA PHE A 77 -19.15 -2.21 11.82
C PHE A 77 -18.93 -2.15 10.31
N LYS A 78 -18.60 -3.31 9.71
CA LYS A 78 -18.42 -3.44 8.25
C LYS A 78 -19.73 -3.18 7.50
N ASP A 79 -20.83 -3.76 7.97
CA ASP A 79 -22.16 -3.60 7.33
C ASP A 79 -22.64 -2.16 7.41
N LEU A 80 -22.40 -1.48 8.54
CA LEU A 80 -22.76 -0.08 8.71
C LEU A 80 -21.91 0.85 7.83
N ALA A 81 -20.60 0.55 7.70
CA ALA A 81 -19.72 1.29 6.80
C ALA A 81 -20.09 1.09 5.33
N ARG A 82 -20.47 -0.14 4.95
CA ARG A 82 -20.97 -0.43 3.60
C ARG A 82 -22.28 0.32 3.32
N GLU A 83 -23.21 0.35 4.29
CA GLU A 83 -24.46 1.11 4.15
C GLU A 83 -24.17 2.62 4.00
N HIS A 84 -23.18 3.16 4.73
CA HIS A 84 -22.73 4.53 4.58
C HIS A 84 -22.13 4.77 3.19
N ARG A 85 -21.24 3.86 2.70
CA ARG A 85 -20.64 3.92 1.36
C ARG A 85 -21.71 4.03 0.27
N ARG A 86 -22.81 3.29 0.39
CA ARG A 86 -23.90 3.24 -0.59
C ARG A 86 -24.70 4.53 -0.71
N GLN A 87 -24.53 5.49 0.22
CA GLN A 87 -25.19 6.79 0.12
C GLN A 87 -24.50 7.72 -0.89
N PHE A 88 -23.29 7.37 -1.36
CA PHE A 88 -22.50 8.19 -2.25
C PHE A 88 -22.31 7.48 -3.59
N ASP A 89 -22.79 8.11 -4.66
CA ASP A 89 -22.66 7.62 -6.04
C ASP A 89 -21.35 8.15 -6.64
N ILE A 90 -20.22 7.69 -6.09
CA ILE A 90 -18.88 8.06 -6.51
C ILE A 90 -18.04 6.83 -6.83
N PRO A 91 -17.03 6.94 -7.72
CA PRO A 91 -16.06 5.88 -7.96
C PRO A 91 -15.28 5.54 -6.68
N VAL A 92 -15.06 4.25 -6.46
CA VAL A 92 -14.22 3.74 -5.38
C VAL A 92 -13.13 2.84 -5.97
N ILE A 93 -11.89 3.27 -5.82
CA ILE A 93 -10.70 2.59 -6.35
C ILE A 93 -10.10 1.70 -5.25
N ALA A 94 -10.09 0.39 -5.43
CA ALA A 94 -9.44 -0.54 -4.53
C ALA A 94 -7.98 -0.77 -4.93
N ILE A 95 -7.05 -0.65 -3.99
CA ILE A 95 -5.62 -0.91 -4.21
C ILE A 95 -5.13 -1.98 -3.25
N THR A 96 -4.72 -3.13 -3.79
CA THR A 96 -4.03 -4.18 -3.03
C THR A 96 -2.72 -4.59 -3.68
N GLY A 97 -2.05 -5.57 -3.13
CA GLY A 97 -0.78 -6.12 -3.62
C GLY A 97 0.18 -6.46 -2.49
N THR A 98 1.31 -7.02 -2.82
CA THR A 98 2.35 -7.35 -1.84
C THR A 98 3.14 -6.12 -1.44
N ASN A 99 3.73 -5.43 -2.41
CA ASN A 99 4.57 -4.25 -2.21
C ASN A 99 3.98 -3.06 -2.99
N GLY A 100 4.33 -1.83 -2.61
CA GLY A 100 3.96 -0.63 -3.35
C GLY A 100 2.55 -0.08 -3.10
N LYS A 101 1.65 -0.78 -2.42
CA LYS A 101 0.26 -0.34 -2.16
C LYS A 101 0.14 1.11 -1.72
N THR A 102 0.78 1.46 -0.61
CA THR A 102 0.69 2.81 -0.05
C THR A 102 1.34 3.85 -0.97
N THR A 103 2.47 3.51 -1.60
CA THR A 103 3.12 4.41 -2.56
C THR A 103 2.21 4.67 -3.76
N THR A 104 1.65 3.61 -4.35
CA THR A 104 0.69 3.73 -5.47
C THR A 104 -0.55 4.51 -5.05
N LYS A 105 -1.12 4.21 -3.88
CA LYS A 105 -2.27 4.95 -3.32
C LYS A 105 -1.99 6.45 -3.20
N GLU A 106 -0.82 6.84 -2.67
CA GLU A 106 -0.45 8.25 -2.51
C GLU A 106 -0.18 8.92 -3.86
N LEU A 107 0.41 8.21 -4.82
CA LEU A 107 0.62 8.72 -6.18
C LEU A 107 -0.71 8.92 -6.92
N VAL A 108 -1.60 7.92 -6.88
CA VAL A 108 -2.96 8.02 -7.43
C VAL A 108 -3.73 9.17 -6.78
N ARG A 109 -3.64 9.31 -5.45
CA ARG A 109 -4.25 10.43 -4.73
C ARG A 109 -3.70 11.78 -5.19
N ALA A 110 -2.37 11.88 -5.37
CA ALA A 110 -1.74 13.13 -5.80
C ALA A 110 -2.19 13.52 -7.22
N VAL A 111 -2.26 12.55 -8.13
CA VAL A 111 -2.73 12.77 -9.51
C VAL A 111 -4.20 13.16 -9.55
N LEU A 112 -5.07 12.39 -8.90
CA LEU A 112 -6.50 12.69 -8.91
C LEU A 112 -6.85 13.99 -8.17
N ALA A 113 -6.03 14.39 -7.19
CA ALA A 113 -6.26 15.62 -6.43
C ALA A 113 -5.99 16.91 -7.24
N GLU A 114 -5.46 16.82 -8.45
CA GLU A 114 -5.37 17.97 -9.37
C GLU A 114 -6.76 18.40 -9.87
N GLU A 115 -7.75 17.47 -9.95
CA GLU A 115 -9.09 17.74 -10.46
C GLU A 115 -10.22 17.41 -9.46
N TYR A 116 -9.99 16.50 -8.51
CA TYR A 116 -11.03 15.91 -7.67
C TYR A 116 -10.76 16.11 -6.18
N ASN A 117 -11.83 16.16 -5.39
CA ASN A 117 -11.73 16.04 -3.94
C ASN A 117 -11.68 14.55 -3.55
N VAL A 118 -10.50 14.06 -3.19
CA VAL A 118 -10.19 12.64 -3.04
C VAL A 118 -10.20 12.21 -1.58
N LEU A 119 -11.07 11.27 -1.21
CA LEU A 119 -10.90 10.48 0.02
C LEU A 119 -9.87 9.39 -0.22
N ALA A 120 -8.88 9.24 0.65
CA ALA A 120 -7.94 8.11 0.61
C ALA A 120 -7.74 7.50 2.01
N THR A 121 -7.41 6.19 2.01
CA THR A 121 -6.98 5.49 3.22
C THR A 121 -5.80 6.20 3.88
N GLU A 122 -5.92 6.55 5.14
CA GLU A 122 -4.85 7.15 5.95
C GLU A 122 -3.98 6.09 6.61
N GLY A 123 -2.69 6.39 6.71
CA GLY A 123 -1.74 5.53 7.43
C GLY A 123 -1.76 4.09 6.92
N ASN A 124 -2.08 3.16 7.81
CA ASN A 124 -2.22 1.73 7.55
C ASN A 124 -3.64 1.21 7.83
N PHE A 125 -4.66 2.04 7.69
CA PHE A 125 -6.07 1.64 7.90
C PHE A 125 -6.60 0.80 6.73
N ASN A 126 -5.91 -0.29 6.43
CA ASN A 126 -6.13 -1.14 5.28
C ASN A 126 -6.64 -2.55 5.62
N ASN A 127 -7.11 -2.76 6.86
CA ASN A 127 -7.67 -4.01 7.36
C ASN A 127 -9.19 -3.88 7.64
N ASP A 128 -9.78 -4.93 8.20
CA ASP A 128 -11.21 -5.07 8.51
C ASP A 128 -11.77 -4.05 9.52
N VAL A 129 -10.93 -3.35 10.25
CA VAL A 129 -11.30 -2.20 11.10
C VAL A 129 -10.96 -0.87 10.41
N GLY A 130 -9.85 -0.82 9.68
CA GLY A 130 -9.34 0.40 9.04
C GLY A 130 -10.15 0.84 7.83
N VAL A 131 -10.58 -0.12 6.99
CA VAL A 131 -11.43 0.18 5.82
C VAL A 131 -12.77 0.78 6.24
N PRO A 132 -13.54 0.22 7.19
CA PRO A 132 -14.72 0.89 7.73
C PRO A 132 -14.46 2.31 8.24
N LYS A 133 -13.37 2.52 9.00
CA LYS A 133 -13.00 3.87 9.48
C LYS A 133 -12.75 4.86 8.33
N THR A 134 -12.16 4.40 7.24
CA THR A 134 -11.96 5.22 6.06
C THR A 134 -13.29 5.57 5.40
N LEU A 135 -14.18 4.59 5.24
CA LEU A 135 -15.50 4.78 4.62
C LEU A 135 -16.39 5.75 5.41
N PHE A 136 -16.37 5.72 6.74
CA PHE A 136 -17.12 6.68 7.55
C PHE A 136 -16.66 8.13 7.43
N ARG A 137 -15.57 8.39 6.72
CA ARG A 137 -15.10 9.75 6.38
C ARG A 137 -15.68 10.24 5.04
N LEU A 138 -16.39 9.40 4.29
CA LEU A 138 -17.10 9.85 3.09
C LEU A 138 -18.11 10.94 3.45
N SER A 139 -18.19 11.93 2.59
CA SER A 139 -19.14 13.03 2.64
C SER A 139 -19.50 13.47 1.22
N ASP A 140 -20.49 14.32 1.07
CA ASP A 140 -20.93 14.88 -0.22
C ASP A 140 -19.84 15.76 -0.88
N ASP A 141 -18.77 16.10 -0.15
CA ASP A 141 -17.64 16.86 -0.70
C ASP A 141 -16.67 16.00 -1.52
N HIS A 142 -16.72 14.65 -1.41
CA HIS A 142 -15.78 13.77 -2.08
C HIS A 142 -16.30 13.33 -3.44
N ASP A 143 -15.44 13.43 -4.46
CA ASP A 143 -15.72 13.02 -5.83
C ASP A 143 -15.24 11.59 -6.10
N ILE A 144 -14.16 11.14 -5.46
CA ILE A 144 -13.53 9.82 -5.64
C ILE A 144 -13.00 9.30 -4.29
N ALA A 145 -13.06 8.00 -4.07
CA ALA A 145 -12.44 7.35 -2.92
C ALA A 145 -11.37 6.32 -3.33
N ILE A 146 -10.25 6.30 -2.61
CA ILE A 146 -9.16 5.33 -2.80
C ILE A 146 -9.00 4.50 -1.53
N ILE A 147 -9.28 3.21 -1.63
CA ILE A 147 -9.26 2.28 -0.49
C ILE A 147 -8.08 1.30 -0.63
N GLU A 148 -7.07 1.49 0.21
CA GLU A 148 -5.97 0.53 0.32
C GLU A 148 -6.45 -0.72 1.09
N MET A 149 -6.18 -1.91 0.54
CA MET A 149 -6.61 -3.19 1.10
C MET A 149 -5.40 -4.08 1.41
N GLY A 150 -5.14 -4.30 2.69
CA GLY A 150 -4.13 -5.22 3.21
C GLY A 150 -4.69 -6.61 3.41
N ALA A 151 -3.84 -7.63 3.32
CA ALA A 151 -4.22 -9.00 3.68
C ALA A 151 -3.03 -9.77 4.21
N SER A 152 -3.31 -10.67 5.13
CA SER A 152 -2.39 -11.63 5.73
C SER A 152 -2.91 -13.07 5.70
N HIS A 153 -4.21 -13.28 5.47
CA HIS A 153 -4.87 -14.58 5.39
C HIS A 153 -5.83 -14.66 4.20
N PRO A 154 -6.15 -15.87 3.71
CA PRO A 154 -7.22 -16.08 2.72
C PRO A 154 -8.55 -15.53 3.20
N GLY A 155 -9.30 -14.86 2.30
CA GLY A 155 -10.59 -14.22 2.59
C GLY A 155 -10.50 -12.78 3.10
N ASP A 156 -9.30 -12.28 3.43
CA ASP A 156 -9.13 -10.90 3.91
C ASP A 156 -9.57 -9.89 2.84
N ILE A 157 -9.07 -10.03 1.60
CA ILE A 157 -9.45 -9.10 0.51
C ILE A 157 -10.92 -9.22 0.19
N LYS A 158 -11.48 -10.43 0.16
CA LYS A 158 -12.92 -10.64 -0.05
C LYS A 158 -13.76 -9.84 0.94
N THR A 159 -13.42 -9.90 2.23
CA THR A 159 -14.13 -9.15 3.27
C THR A 159 -14.04 -7.63 3.03
N LEU A 160 -12.87 -7.14 2.61
CA LEU A 160 -12.65 -5.70 2.40
C LEU A 160 -13.38 -5.19 1.14
N VAL A 161 -13.38 -5.94 0.04
CA VAL A 161 -14.11 -5.55 -1.18
C VAL A 161 -15.62 -5.60 -0.96
N GLU A 162 -16.13 -6.60 -0.22
CA GLU A 162 -17.54 -6.68 0.15
C GLU A 162 -17.98 -5.55 1.10
N THR A 163 -17.03 -4.92 1.81
CA THR A 163 -17.29 -3.77 2.68
C THR A 163 -17.25 -2.45 1.90
N ALA A 164 -16.22 -2.28 1.03
CA ALA A 164 -15.97 -1.04 0.32
C ALA A 164 -16.77 -0.91 -0.99
N GLU A 165 -17.22 -2.02 -1.56
CA GLU A 165 -17.90 -2.08 -2.86
C GLU A 165 -17.20 -1.23 -3.92
N PRO A 166 -15.92 -1.57 -4.29
CA PRO A 166 -15.16 -0.79 -5.25
C PRO A 166 -15.75 -0.92 -6.66
N THR A 167 -15.69 0.19 -7.42
CA THR A 167 -16.10 0.22 -8.83
C THR A 167 -14.97 -0.22 -9.75
N CYS A 168 -13.71 0.03 -9.33
CA CYS A 168 -12.51 -0.38 -10.06
C CYS A 168 -11.36 -0.66 -9.08
N GLY A 169 -10.23 -1.15 -9.60
CA GLY A 169 -9.08 -1.37 -8.73
C GLY A 169 -7.87 -1.95 -9.42
N LEU A 170 -6.81 -2.11 -8.64
CA LEU A 170 -5.55 -2.69 -9.12
C LEU A 170 -4.86 -3.54 -8.05
N ILE A 171 -4.07 -4.48 -8.53
CA ILE A 171 -3.11 -5.24 -7.73
C ILE A 171 -1.72 -4.76 -8.15
N THR A 172 -0.96 -4.14 -7.24
CA THR A 172 0.34 -3.57 -7.58
C THR A 172 1.35 -4.63 -8.02
N ASN A 173 1.39 -5.74 -7.35
CA ASN A 173 2.17 -6.96 -7.64
C ASN A 173 1.80 -8.09 -6.69
N VAL A 174 2.24 -9.31 -7.04
CA VAL A 174 2.23 -10.47 -6.13
C VAL A 174 3.66 -10.87 -5.81
N GLY A 175 3.96 -11.15 -4.53
CA GLY A 175 5.30 -11.46 -4.06
C GLY A 175 5.29 -12.32 -2.80
N ARG A 176 6.47 -12.79 -2.40
CA ARG A 176 6.64 -13.65 -1.23
C ARG A 176 6.62 -12.82 0.05
N ALA A 177 5.44 -12.59 0.59
CA ALA A 177 5.20 -11.93 1.87
C ALA A 177 4.07 -12.63 2.62
N HIS A 178 4.04 -12.50 3.96
CA HIS A 178 3.03 -13.09 4.84
C HIS A 178 2.82 -14.61 4.59
N LEU A 179 3.90 -15.33 4.23
CA LEU A 179 3.83 -16.75 3.86
C LEU A 179 3.31 -17.63 5.00
N GLU A 180 3.48 -17.20 6.23
CA GLU A 180 2.93 -17.87 7.40
C GLU A 180 1.39 -17.89 7.36
N GLY A 181 0.75 -16.77 7.06
CA GLY A 181 -0.71 -16.66 7.00
C GLY A 181 -1.33 -17.21 5.71
N PHE A 182 -0.67 -17.01 4.57
CA PHE A 182 -1.15 -17.49 3.26
C PHE A 182 -0.79 -18.95 2.96
N GLY A 183 0.15 -19.54 3.72
CA GLY A 183 0.62 -20.91 3.54
C GLY A 183 1.55 -21.14 2.33
N SER A 184 1.40 -20.38 1.25
CA SER A 184 2.20 -20.52 0.03
C SER A 184 2.14 -19.26 -0.84
N PHE A 185 3.02 -19.18 -1.86
CA PHE A 185 2.94 -18.12 -2.87
C PHE A 185 1.63 -18.18 -3.67
N GLU A 186 1.13 -19.37 -3.96
CA GLU A 186 -0.18 -19.53 -4.60
C GLU A 186 -1.32 -19.03 -3.72
N GLY A 187 -1.23 -19.21 -2.39
CA GLY A 187 -2.16 -18.60 -1.44
C GLY A 187 -2.15 -17.07 -1.47
N VAL A 188 -0.97 -16.45 -1.69
CA VAL A 188 -0.87 -14.99 -1.91
C VAL A 188 -1.64 -14.58 -3.17
N LYS A 189 -1.42 -15.29 -4.31
CA LYS A 189 -2.11 -15.01 -5.58
C LYS A 189 -3.63 -15.16 -5.45
N GLN A 190 -4.09 -16.24 -4.83
CA GLN A 190 -5.50 -16.51 -4.61
C GLN A 190 -6.14 -15.38 -3.79
N THR A 191 -5.54 -15.02 -2.66
CA THR A 191 -6.09 -13.97 -1.78
C THR A 191 -6.09 -12.60 -2.45
N LYS A 192 -4.99 -12.21 -3.14
CA LYS A 192 -4.99 -10.93 -3.87
C LYS A 192 -5.99 -10.95 -5.02
N GLY A 193 -6.15 -12.09 -5.68
CA GLY A 193 -7.11 -12.32 -6.76
C GLY A 193 -8.57 -12.19 -6.34
N GLU A 194 -8.91 -12.23 -5.05
CA GLU A 194 -10.25 -11.96 -4.54
C GLU A 194 -10.77 -10.56 -4.95
N LEU A 195 -9.87 -9.57 -5.15
CA LEU A 195 -10.22 -8.29 -5.76
C LEU A 195 -10.70 -8.47 -7.21
N TYR A 196 -9.95 -9.25 -7.99
CA TYR A 196 -10.32 -9.53 -9.38
C TYR A 196 -11.60 -10.36 -9.47
N ASP A 197 -11.81 -11.31 -8.55
CA ASP A 197 -13.08 -12.10 -8.48
C ASP A 197 -14.26 -11.17 -8.24
N TYR A 198 -14.12 -10.18 -7.34
CA TYR A 198 -15.17 -9.20 -7.06
C TYR A 198 -15.45 -8.32 -8.29
N LEU A 199 -14.41 -7.69 -8.88
CA LEU A 199 -14.56 -6.80 -10.03
C LEU A 199 -15.08 -7.56 -11.26
N ARG A 200 -14.71 -8.82 -11.47
CA ARG A 200 -15.28 -9.66 -12.51
C ARG A 200 -16.79 -9.86 -12.32
N HIS A 201 -17.21 -10.05 -11.08
CA HIS A 201 -18.64 -10.14 -10.78
C HIS A 201 -19.39 -8.82 -11.06
N GLU A 202 -18.76 -7.67 -10.81
CA GLU A 202 -19.33 -6.36 -11.14
C GLU A 202 -19.46 -6.18 -12.67
N GLN A 203 -18.46 -6.62 -13.47
CA GLN A 203 -18.58 -6.63 -14.94
C GLN A 203 -19.81 -7.41 -15.41
N ASP A 204 -20.12 -8.55 -14.77
CA ASP A 204 -21.29 -9.36 -15.15
C ASP A 204 -22.64 -8.67 -14.89
N LYS A 205 -22.67 -7.63 -14.05
CA LYS A 205 -23.88 -6.82 -13.83
C LYS A 205 -24.18 -5.86 -14.99
N GLY A 206 -23.15 -5.60 -15.84
CA GLY A 206 -23.31 -4.81 -17.06
C GLY A 206 -23.33 -3.28 -16.84
N ASP A 207 -22.86 -2.82 -15.68
CA ASP A 207 -22.62 -1.40 -15.44
C ASP A 207 -21.29 -1.01 -16.11
N PRO A 208 -21.28 -0.09 -17.11
CA PRO A 208 -20.07 0.29 -17.83
C PRO A 208 -19.04 0.98 -16.93
N ASP A 209 -19.47 1.57 -15.82
CA ASP A 209 -18.60 2.33 -14.90
C ASP A 209 -18.10 1.47 -13.74
N SER A 210 -18.39 0.15 -13.74
CA SER A 210 -18.03 -0.75 -12.67
C SER A 210 -17.37 -2.04 -13.17
N GLY A 211 -16.49 -2.63 -12.34
CA GLY A 211 -15.82 -3.88 -12.64
C GLY A 211 -14.51 -3.74 -13.42
N PHE A 212 -13.94 -2.57 -13.49
CA PHE A 212 -12.76 -2.26 -14.27
C PHE A 212 -11.46 -2.53 -13.48
N ILE A 213 -10.38 -2.99 -14.15
CA ILE A 213 -9.06 -3.13 -13.53
C ILE A 213 -7.98 -2.32 -14.23
N PHE A 214 -7.03 -1.80 -13.45
CA PHE A 214 -5.75 -1.31 -13.95
C PHE A 214 -4.69 -2.39 -13.74
N ILE A 215 -3.97 -2.77 -14.79
CA ILE A 215 -3.10 -3.93 -14.75
C ILE A 215 -1.68 -3.61 -15.24
N ASN A 216 -0.67 -4.05 -14.47
CA ASN A 216 0.69 -4.08 -14.94
C ASN A 216 0.88 -5.26 -15.91
N ALA A 217 0.95 -4.97 -17.20
CA ALA A 217 1.09 -5.98 -18.25
C ALA A 217 2.46 -6.69 -18.27
N ASP A 218 3.47 -6.12 -17.61
CA ASP A 218 4.78 -6.76 -17.48
C ASP A 218 4.81 -7.81 -16.36
N ASP A 219 3.80 -7.85 -15.49
CA ASP A 219 3.70 -8.86 -14.42
C ASP A 219 2.90 -10.08 -14.88
N ALA A 220 3.61 -11.14 -15.29
CA ALA A 220 3.00 -12.35 -15.81
C ALA A 220 2.06 -13.06 -14.81
N ASP A 221 2.27 -12.89 -13.51
CA ASP A 221 1.36 -13.43 -12.50
C ASP A 221 0.03 -12.66 -12.50
N LEU A 222 0.07 -11.33 -12.64
CA LEU A 222 -1.14 -10.49 -12.68
C LEU A 222 -1.93 -10.74 -13.96
N THR A 223 -1.27 -10.80 -15.12
CA THR A 223 -1.93 -11.10 -16.41
C THR A 223 -2.58 -12.49 -16.38
N GLN A 224 -1.88 -13.51 -15.90
CA GLN A 224 -2.44 -14.85 -15.74
C GLN A 224 -3.64 -14.86 -14.76
N MET A 225 -3.57 -14.09 -13.68
CA MET A 225 -4.67 -13.98 -12.71
C MET A 225 -5.91 -13.32 -13.33
N ALA A 226 -5.76 -12.29 -14.15
CA ALA A 226 -6.85 -11.64 -14.87
C ALA A 226 -7.46 -12.55 -15.96
N ASP A 227 -6.62 -13.16 -16.79
CA ASP A 227 -7.03 -14.05 -17.89
C ASP A 227 -7.80 -15.26 -17.36
N SER A 228 -7.30 -15.91 -16.28
CA SER A 228 -7.93 -17.07 -15.68
C SER A 228 -9.35 -16.78 -15.13
N ARG A 229 -9.66 -15.51 -14.86
CA ARG A 229 -10.96 -15.02 -14.39
C ARG A 229 -11.83 -14.46 -15.51
N GLY A 230 -11.28 -14.34 -16.73
CA GLY A 230 -11.99 -13.80 -17.88
C GLY A 230 -12.35 -12.32 -17.71
N ILE A 231 -11.45 -11.52 -17.14
CA ILE A 231 -11.64 -10.07 -17.01
C ILE A 231 -11.49 -9.43 -18.38
N MET A 232 -12.52 -8.71 -18.82
CA MET A 232 -12.59 -8.08 -20.14
C MET A 232 -12.28 -6.58 -20.10
N MET A 233 -12.66 -5.89 -19.01
CA MET A 233 -12.48 -4.45 -18.86
C MET A 233 -11.20 -4.18 -18.09
N GLN A 234 -10.14 -3.84 -18.82
CA GLN A 234 -8.83 -3.59 -18.24
C GLN A 234 -8.10 -2.45 -18.95
N PHE A 235 -7.38 -1.66 -18.19
CA PHE A 235 -6.50 -0.60 -18.66
C PHE A 235 -5.05 -1.01 -18.33
N ALA A 236 -4.29 -1.33 -19.36
CA ALA A 236 -2.96 -1.88 -19.19
C ALA A 236 -1.88 -0.80 -19.16
N TYR A 237 -0.92 -0.95 -18.26
CA TYR A 237 0.28 -0.13 -18.20
C TYR A 237 1.53 -1.01 -18.07
N GLY A 238 2.68 -0.50 -18.53
CA GLY A 238 3.93 -1.27 -18.43
C GLY A 238 5.11 -0.60 -19.12
N THR A 239 6.25 -1.31 -19.12
CA THR A 239 7.50 -0.92 -19.80
C THR A 239 7.77 -1.82 -21.01
N GLY A 240 6.93 -2.81 -21.22
CA GLY A 240 7.06 -3.79 -22.29
C GLY A 240 6.69 -3.28 -23.68
N SER A 241 6.90 -4.12 -24.66
CA SER A 241 6.61 -3.83 -26.07
C SER A 241 5.27 -4.36 -26.56
N SER A 242 4.40 -4.89 -25.66
CA SER A 242 3.09 -5.38 -26.06
C SER A 242 2.22 -4.26 -26.59
N GLU A 243 1.48 -4.52 -27.67
CA GLU A 243 0.53 -3.57 -28.26
C GLU A 243 -0.68 -3.32 -27.36
N ASP A 244 -1.00 -4.28 -26.48
CA ASP A 244 -2.11 -4.16 -25.53
C ASP A 244 -1.86 -3.19 -24.37
N ILE A 245 -0.65 -2.59 -24.27
CA ILE A 245 -0.31 -1.64 -23.21
C ILE A 245 -0.71 -0.23 -23.64
N THR A 246 -1.68 0.36 -22.95
CA THR A 246 -2.16 1.71 -23.19
C THR A 246 -1.19 2.79 -22.69
N VAL A 247 -0.68 2.66 -21.46
CA VAL A 247 0.32 3.57 -20.88
C VAL A 247 1.67 2.90 -20.83
N LYS A 248 2.59 3.35 -21.67
CA LYS A 248 3.96 2.87 -21.72
C LYS A 248 4.92 3.81 -21.04
N GLY A 249 6.02 3.26 -20.52
CA GLY A 249 7.09 4.08 -19.96
C GLY A 249 8.40 3.35 -19.88
N ASP A 250 9.47 4.11 -19.73
CA ASP A 250 10.82 3.57 -19.50
C ASP A 250 11.59 4.38 -18.46
N VAL A 251 12.55 3.74 -17.82
CA VAL A 251 13.43 4.39 -16.84
C VAL A 251 14.57 5.09 -17.60
N VAL A 252 14.64 6.41 -17.49
CA VAL A 252 15.73 7.22 -18.03
C VAL A 252 16.95 7.15 -17.12
N SER A 253 16.74 7.36 -15.82
CA SER A 253 17.80 7.30 -14.81
C SER A 253 17.20 7.09 -13.40
N CYS A 254 18.04 6.61 -12.48
CA CYS A 254 17.65 6.52 -11.07
C CYS A 254 18.89 6.77 -10.18
N ASN A 255 19.25 8.05 -9.98
CA ASN A 255 20.48 8.40 -9.27
C ASN A 255 20.40 9.74 -8.52
N PRO A 256 19.99 9.78 -7.24
CA PRO A 256 19.32 8.72 -6.52
C PRO A 256 17.83 8.62 -6.87
N PHE A 257 17.25 9.69 -7.44
CA PHE A 257 15.83 9.78 -7.76
C PHE A 257 15.53 9.22 -9.15
N LEU A 258 14.36 8.61 -9.26
CA LEU A 258 13.83 8.10 -10.50
C LEU A 258 13.48 9.25 -11.45
N THR A 259 14.03 9.22 -12.67
CA THR A 259 13.55 9.96 -13.83
C THR A 259 13.10 8.92 -14.86
N PHE A 260 11.90 9.08 -15.36
CA PHE A 260 11.31 8.16 -16.32
C PHE A 260 10.60 8.92 -17.44
N ARG A 261 10.36 8.26 -18.57
CA ARG A 261 9.52 8.73 -19.65
C ARG A 261 8.26 7.89 -19.70
N TRP A 262 7.19 8.51 -20.20
CA TRP A 262 5.96 7.79 -20.46
C TRP A 262 5.24 8.39 -21.67
N TRP A 263 4.38 7.60 -22.30
CA TRP A 263 3.56 7.98 -23.46
C TRP A 263 2.32 7.09 -23.52
N ILE A 264 1.32 7.53 -24.27
CA ILE A 264 0.14 6.73 -24.61
C ILE A 264 0.45 5.96 -25.89
N SER A 265 0.17 4.66 -25.95
CA SER A 265 0.27 3.89 -27.19
C SER A 265 -0.83 4.33 -28.14
N ASP A 266 -0.48 4.73 -29.35
CA ASP A 266 -1.44 4.97 -30.40
C ASP A 266 -2.05 3.63 -30.83
N ASP A 267 -3.39 3.55 -30.93
CA ASP A 267 -4.04 2.47 -31.64
C ASP A 267 -3.64 2.56 -33.12
N GLU A 268 -3.15 1.46 -33.75
CA GLU A 268 -2.67 1.42 -35.14
C GLU A 268 -3.69 1.87 -36.20
N ASP A 269 -4.93 2.21 -35.84
CA ASP A 269 -5.95 2.65 -36.78
C ASP A 269 -5.76 4.08 -37.32
N ASP A 270 -4.79 4.87 -36.82
CA ASP A 270 -4.49 6.23 -37.26
C ASP A 270 -3.14 6.35 -38.03
N ALA A 271 -2.60 5.24 -38.56
CA ALA A 271 -1.38 5.19 -39.37
C ALA A 271 -1.51 5.94 -40.73
N GLY A 272 -1.93 7.21 -40.67
CA GLY A 272 -2.18 8.09 -41.83
C GLY A 272 -1.32 9.34 -41.89
N SER A 273 -0.41 9.60 -40.93
CA SER A 273 0.49 10.76 -41.03
C SER A 273 1.94 10.30 -41.14
N ASP A 274 2.48 10.39 -42.39
CA ASP A 274 3.91 10.39 -42.69
C ASP A 274 4.61 11.58 -41.98
N SER A 275 4.88 11.52 -40.68
CA SER A 275 5.78 12.44 -40.00
C SER A 275 7.14 11.77 -39.78
N CYS A 276 8.10 12.17 -40.62
CA CYS A 276 9.45 11.62 -40.73
C CYS A 276 10.44 12.19 -39.67
N ASP A 277 10.00 12.63 -38.52
CA ASP A 277 10.83 13.31 -37.51
C ASP A 277 10.84 12.69 -36.10
N SER A 278 10.43 11.39 -35.94
CA SER A 278 10.54 10.74 -34.63
C SER A 278 12.01 10.48 -34.27
N VAL A 279 12.53 11.21 -33.31
CA VAL A 279 13.86 10.98 -32.74
C VAL A 279 13.80 9.68 -31.90
N ALA A 280 14.46 8.62 -32.42
CA ALA A 280 14.76 7.38 -31.69
C ALA A 280 13.59 6.46 -31.29
N GLY A 281 12.50 6.37 -32.10
CA GLY A 281 11.50 5.29 -31.90
C GLY A 281 10.50 5.51 -30.77
N TYR A 282 10.30 6.75 -30.34
CA TYR A 282 9.25 7.17 -29.42
C TYR A 282 8.17 7.96 -30.16
N PRO A 283 6.90 7.94 -29.70
CA PRO A 283 5.85 8.81 -30.20
C PRO A 283 6.19 10.30 -30.07
N ASP A 284 5.59 11.14 -30.91
CA ASP A 284 5.79 12.59 -30.89
C ASP A 284 5.42 13.21 -29.54
N GLU A 285 4.46 12.62 -28.83
CA GLU A 285 4.00 13.04 -27.51
C GLU A 285 4.55 12.11 -26.41
N THR A 286 5.73 12.45 -25.92
CA THR A 286 6.43 11.71 -24.85
C THR A 286 6.80 12.63 -23.70
N PHE A 287 6.38 12.31 -22.51
CA PHE A 287 6.62 13.09 -21.31
C PHE A 287 7.80 12.56 -20.51
N THR A 288 8.64 13.44 -19.99
CA THR A 288 9.74 13.07 -19.08
C THR A 288 9.49 13.67 -17.70
N VAL A 289 9.46 12.82 -16.68
CA VAL A 289 9.17 13.20 -15.30
C VAL A 289 10.35 12.86 -14.40
N SER A 290 10.86 13.85 -13.69
CA SER A 290 11.86 13.69 -12.62
C SER A 290 11.14 13.68 -11.27
N THR A 291 11.35 12.66 -10.46
CA THR A 291 10.62 12.43 -9.23
C THR A 291 11.50 12.57 -7.99
N HIS A 292 10.91 12.45 -6.80
CA HIS A 292 11.63 12.35 -5.53
C HIS A 292 11.62 10.91 -4.97
N LEU A 293 11.26 9.91 -5.79
CA LEU A 293 11.28 8.51 -5.40
C LEU A 293 12.61 7.84 -5.74
N ILE A 294 13.08 6.99 -4.84
CA ILE A 294 14.30 6.21 -5.00
C ILE A 294 13.93 4.79 -5.42
N GLY A 295 14.62 4.25 -6.43
CA GLY A 295 14.44 2.89 -6.91
C GLY A 295 13.63 2.82 -8.22
N ALA A 296 14.26 2.23 -9.24
CA ALA A 296 13.69 2.09 -10.58
C ALA A 296 12.36 1.29 -10.58
N TYR A 297 12.18 0.38 -9.62
CA TYR A 297 10.92 -0.37 -9.46
C TYR A 297 9.68 0.51 -9.22
N ASN A 298 9.88 1.77 -8.79
CA ASN A 298 8.77 2.72 -8.64
C ASN A 298 8.17 3.20 -9.96
N VAL A 299 8.81 2.92 -11.11
CA VAL A 299 8.23 3.24 -12.42
C VAL A 299 6.83 2.62 -12.58
N TYR A 300 6.62 1.38 -12.13
CA TYR A 300 5.30 0.74 -12.17
C TYR A 300 4.26 1.41 -11.28
N ASN A 301 4.67 1.95 -10.12
CA ASN A 301 3.78 2.71 -9.26
C ASN A 301 3.39 4.06 -9.90
N MET A 302 4.33 4.68 -10.65
CA MET A 302 4.09 5.89 -11.43
C MET A 302 3.14 5.61 -12.60
N LEU A 303 3.42 4.56 -13.40
CA LEU A 303 2.59 4.20 -14.55
C LEU A 303 1.16 3.81 -14.12
N ALA A 304 1.01 3.15 -12.97
CA ALA A 304 -0.31 2.88 -12.39
C ALA A 304 -1.07 4.18 -12.06
N ALA A 305 -0.37 5.18 -11.49
CA ALA A 305 -1.00 6.47 -11.17
C ALA A 305 -1.37 7.26 -12.43
N ILE A 306 -0.52 7.20 -13.47
CA ILE A 306 -0.80 7.78 -14.79
C ILE A 306 -2.03 7.11 -15.42
N ALA A 307 -2.06 5.77 -15.43
CA ALA A 307 -3.18 5.01 -15.99
C ALA A 307 -4.52 5.35 -15.30
N VAL A 308 -4.50 5.49 -13.97
CA VAL A 308 -5.69 5.92 -13.22
C VAL A 308 -6.04 7.38 -13.54
N GLY A 309 -5.06 8.29 -13.59
CA GLY A 309 -5.29 9.70 -13.92
C GLY A 309 -5.96 9.87 -15.28
N LEU A 310 -5.40 9.25 -16.31
CA LEU A 310 -5.95 9.29 -17.68
C LEU A 310 -7.37 8.69 -17.74
N TYR A 311 -7.63 7.59 -17.05
CA TYR A 311 -8.97 7.00 -17.00
C TYR A 311 -10.02 7.93 -16.41
N PHE A 312 -9.63 8.77 -15.46
CA PHE A 312 -10.50 9.79 -14.83
C PHE A 312 -10.30 11.17 -15.44
N ASP A 313 -9.85 11.28 -16.69
CA ASP A 313 -9.75 12.52 -17.47
C ASP A 313 -8.88 13.62 -16.81
N VAL A 314 -7.87 13.26 -16.00
CA VAL A 314 -6.86 14.21 -15.51
C VAL A 314 -5.89 14.51 -16.67
N ASP A 315 -5.66 15.79 -16.92
CA ASP A 315 -4.76 16.27 -17.98
C ASP A 315 -3.31 15.81 -17.78
N GLU A 316 -2.58 15.51 -18.87
CA GLU A 316 -1.21 14.99 -18.81
C GLU A 316 -0.23 15.96 -18.14
N GLU A 317 -0.43 17.27 -18.29
CA GLU A 317 0.42 18.28 -17.64
C GLU A 317 0.18 18.25 -16.11
N GLN A 318 -1.07 18.09 -15.68
CA GLN A 318 -1.45 17.94 -14.26
C GLN A 318 -0.90 16.64 -13.67
N ILE A 319 -1.00 15.52 -14.40
CA ILE A 319 -0.39 14.24 -14.03
C ILE A 319 1.11 14.41 -13.80
N ASN A 320 1.82 15.03 -14.78
CA ASN A 320 3.25 15.28 -14.68
C ASN A 320 3.60 16.21 -13.51
N HIS A 321 2.78 17.25 -13.28
CA HIS A 321 2.92 18.16 -12.15
C HIS A 321 2.82 17.40 -10.83
N ALA A 322 1.76 16.64 -10.63
CA ALA A 322 1.53 15.85 -9.41
C ALA A 322 2.69 14.89 -9.11
N LEU A 323 3.13 14.11 -10.12
CA LEU A 323 4.17 13.10 -9.96
C LEU A 323 5.55 13.71 -9.69
N SER A 324 5.88 14.84 -10.32
CA SER A 324 7.16 15.53 -10.13
C SER A 324 7.26 16.21 -8.76
N HIS A 325 6.15 16.64 -8.17
CA HIS A 325 6.09 17.31 -6.87
C HIS A 325 5.82 16.37 -5.69
N TYR A 326 5.43 15.13 -5.97
CA TYR A 326 5.18 14.16 -4.92
C TYR A 326 6.44 13.87 -4.10
N GLN A 327 6.33 13.99 -2.78
CA GLN A 327 7.42 13.66 -1.85
C GLN A 327 7.01 12.48 -0.96
N PRO A 328 7.82 11.41 -0.92
CA PRO A 328 7.52 10.26 -0.07
C PRO A 328 7.61 10.64 1.41
N THR A 329 6.64 10.15 2.17
CA THR A 329 6.56 10.28 3.63
C THR A 329 6.63 8.90 4.29
N ASN A 330 6.58 8.81 5.60
CA ASN A 330 6.38 7.54 6.33
C ASN A 330 7.53 6.51 6.20
N ASN A 331 8.79 6.95 6.09
CA ASN A 331 9.98 6.08 6.04
C ASN A 331 9.94 5.04 4.90
N ARG A 332 9.37 5.39 3.74
CA ARG A 332 9.35 4.57 2.53
C ARG A 332 10.30 5.16 1.49
N SER A 333 11.47 4.56 1.31
CA SER A 333 12.52 5.01 0.39
C SER A 333 12.83 6.51 0.47
N GLN A 334 12.78 7.07 1.68
CA GLN A 334 12.95 8.50 1.94
C GLN A 334 14.43 8.86 2.04
N LEU A 335 14.88 9.84 1.24
CA LEU A 335 16.21 10.42 1.40
C LEU A 335 16.21 11.40 2.57
N THR A 336 17.16 11.25 3.47
CA THR A 336 17.34 12.12 4.63
C THR A 336 18.80 12.49 4.76
N GLN A 337 19.10 13.78 4.81
CA GLN A 337 20.45 14.29 5.10
C GLN A 337 20.57 14.48 6.61
N THR A 338 21.61 13.93 7.20
CA THR A 338 22.02 14.21 8.59
C THR A 338 23.27 15.08 8.61
N ASP A 339 23.75 15.46 9.76
CA ASP A 339 25.02 16.22 9.90
C ASP A 339 26.22 15.40 9.42
N HIS A 340 26.14 14.07 9.44
CA HIS A 340 27.25 13.17 9.18
C HIS A 340 27.09 12.33 7.91
N ASN A 341 25.85 11.99 7.52
CA ASN A 341 25.58 10.98 6.49
C ASN A 341 24.38 11.33 5.61
N THR A 342 24.28 10.65 4.47
CA THR A 342 23.09 10.62 3.63
C THR A 342 22.37 9.28 3.86
N LEU A 343 21.12 9.31 4.31
CA LEU A 343 20.34 8.11 4.64
C LEU A 343 19.25 7.87 3.62
N ILE A 344 19.12 6.64 3.16
CA ILE A 344 17.91 6.13 2.49
C ILE A 344 17.16 5.31 3.53
N VAL A 345 16.03 5.84 4.00
CA VAL A 345 15.23 5.21 5.05
C VAL A 345 14.05 4.48 4.43
N ASP A 346 14.08 3.15 4.49
CA ASP A 346 13.04 2.24 4.01
C ASP A 346 12.73 1.18 5.09
N ALA A 347 12.36 1.67 6.27
CA ALA A 347 12.21 0.88 7.49
C ALA A 347 10.75 0.78 7.99
N TYR A 348 9.78 0.92 7.10
CA TYR A 348 8.36 0.74 7.41
C TYR A 348 7.97 -0.74 7.42
N ASN A 349 8.39 -1.51 6.41
CA ASN A 349 8.21 -2.96 6.33
C ASN A 349 9.26 -3.59 5.44
N ALA A 350 9.54 -4.88 5.66
CA ALA A 350 10.46 -5.65 4.83
C ALA A 350 9.95 -7.08 4.61
N ASN A 351 10.01 -7.53 3.37
CA ASN A 351 9.85 -8.91 2.95
C ASN A 351 10.92 -9.25 1.93
N ALA A 352 11.06 -10.54 1.57
CA ALA A 352 12.13 -11.00 0.69
C ALA A 352 12.17 -10.26 -0.66
N THR A 353 11.01 -10.03 -1.28
CA THR A 353 10.90 -9.34 -2.58
C THR A 353 11.32 -7.87 -2.46
N SER A 354 10.79 -7.14 -1.49
CA SER A 354 11.10 -5.71 -1.30
C SER A 354 12.55 -5.48 -0.85
N MET A 355 13.09 -6.40 -0.03
CA MET A 355 14.49 -6.35 0.39
C MET A 355 15.41 -6.53 -0.83
N ALA A 356 15.18 -7.55 -1.65
CA ALA A 356 15.97 -7.81 -2.84
C ALA A 356 15.91 -6.64 -3.85
N ALA A 357 14.74 -6.05 -4.07
CA ALA A 357 14.57 -4.90 -4.96
C ALA A 357 15.36 -3.68 -4.46
N ALA A 358 15.27 -3.35 -3.16
CA ALA A 358 16.01 -2.25 -2.56
C ALA A 358 17.52 -2.45 -2.63
N LEU A 359 18.02 -3.67 -2.39
CA LEU A 359 19.45 -4.00 -2.48
C LEU A 359 19.99 -3.84 -3.91
N ARG A 360 19.27 -4.31 -4.92
CA ARG A 360 19.67 -4.14 -6.33
C ARG A 360 19.68 -2.66 -6.72
N SER A 361 18.65 -1.92 -6.35
CA SER A 361 18.59 -0.48 -6.59
C SER A 361 19.74 0.25 -5.89
N PHE A 362 19.97 -0.03 -4.61
CA PHE A 362 21.06 0.59 -3.85
C PHE A 362 22.44 0.24 -4.40
N ALA A 363 22.66 -0.98 -4.86
CA ALA A 363 23.93 -1.39 -5.50
C ALA A 363 24.18 -0.62 -6.79
N ALA A 364 23.14 -0.34 -7.58
CA ALA A 364 23.22 0.38 -8.85
C ALA A 364 23.40 1.90 -8.71
N LEU A 365 23.11 2.49 -7.54
CA LEU A 365 23.29 3.94 -7.35
C LEU A 365 24.75 4.35 -7.59
N GLU A 366 24.95 5.38 -8.39
CA GLU A 366 26.25 6.01 -8.56
C GLU A 366 26.41 7.11 -7.52
N THR A 367 27.44 7.04 -6.71
CA THR A 367 27.73 8.01 -5.64
C THR A 367 29.20 8.11 -5.37
N GLY A 368 29.66 9.30 -5.01
CA GLY A 368 31.02 9.52 -4.49
C GLY A 368 31.20 9.12 -3.02
N GLN A 369 30.10 8.77 -2.33
CA GLN A 369 30.13 8.36 -0.93
C GLN A 369 30.34 6.84 -0.81
N GLU A 370 30.99 6.38 0.24
CA GLU A 370 31.00 4.95 0.57
C GLU A 370 29.62 4.47 0.95
N LYS A 371 29.20 3.33 0.37
CA LYS A 371 27.92 2.69 0.66
C LYS A 371 27.98 1.86 1.93
N MET A 372 26.94 1.98 2.77
CA MET A 372 26.74 1.17 3.96
C MET A 372 25.30 0.71 4.05
N LEU A 373 25.04 -0.46 4.62
CA LEU A 373 23.71 -1.00 4.80
C LEU A 373 23.50 -1.43 6.25
N ILE A 374 22.33 -1.11 6.81
CA ILE A 374 21.86 -1.65 8.09
C ILE A 374 20.53 -2.31 7.82
N LEU A 375 20.53 -3.64 7.86
CA LEU A 375 19.39 -4.47 7.46
C LEU A 375 18.82 -5.19 8.67
N GLY A 376 17.53 -5.04 8.92
CA GLY A 376 16.81 -5.73 9.99
C GLY A 376 16.01 -6.92 9.49
N ASP A 377 15.69 -7.83 10.39
CA ASP A 377 14.92 -9.03 10.10
C ASP A 377 13.63 -8.73 9.32
N MET A 378 13.30 -9.65 8.44
CA MET A 378 12.02 -9.74 7.74
C MET A 378 11.06 -10.59 8.57
N ARG A 379 9.89 -10.08 8.90
CA ARG A 379 8.88 -10.78 9.71
C ARG A 379 7.88 -11.53 8.83
N GLU A 380 7.07 -12.41 9.47
CA GLU A 380 5.93 -13.10 8.88
C GLU A 380 6.29 -14.07 7.74
N LEU A 381 7.51 -14.60 7.76
CA LEU A 381 7.99 -15.59 6.81
C LEU A 381 7.75 -17.04 7.28
N GLY A 382 7.39 -17.24 8.56
CA GLY A 382 7.18 -18.56 9.13
C GLY A 382 8.38 -19.50 8.92
N MET A 383 8.13 -20.73 8.48
CA MET A 383 9.20 -21.73 8.25
C MET A 383 10.19 -21.34 7.12
N ALA A 384 9.82 -20.41 6.25
CA ALA A 384 10.73 -19.95 5.18
C ALA A 384 11.73 -18.89 5.67
N SER A 385 11.65 -18.43 6.92
CA SER A 385 12.45 -17.32 7.44
C SER A 385 13.96 -17.53 7.24
N GLY A 386 14.50 -18.65 7.70
CA GLY A 386 15.94 -18.93 7.58
C GLY A 386 16.43 -18.96 6.13
N GLU A 387 15.69 -19.59 5.23
CA GLU A 387 16.04 -19.67 3.80
C GLU A 387 15.99 -18.28 3.14
N GLU A 388 14.95 -17.50 3.40
CA GLU A 388 14.82 -16.18 2.77
C GLU A 388 15.86 -15.17 3.32
N HIS A 389 16.22 -15.22 4.61
CA HIS A 389 17.29 -14.41 5.16
C HIS A 389 18.65 -14.81 4.57
N GLN A 390 18.92 -16.12 4.38
CA GLN A 390 20.14 -16.56 3.72
C GLN A 390 20.21 -16.11 2.26
N ARG A 391 19.10 -16.18 1.50
CA ARG A 391 19.03 -15.65 0.13
C ARG A 391 19.38 -14.15 0.05
N ILE A 392 18.95 -13.35 1.03
CA ILE A 392 19.35 -11.94 1.09
C ILE A 392 20.85 -11.79 1.33
N VAL A 393 21.44 -12.59 2.22
CA VAL A 393 22.89 -12.59 2.45
C VAL A 393 23.64 -12.97 1.16
N ASP A 394 23.20 -14.01 0.45
CA ASP A 394 23.82 -14.44 -0.80
C ASP A 394 23.71 -13.36 -1.90
N LEU A 395 22.57 -12.64 -1.92
CA LEU A 395 22.38 -11.49 -2.81
C LEU A 395 23.37 -10.35 -2.49
N LEU A 396 23.59 -10.02 -1.22
CA LEU A 396 24.57 -9.00 -0.80
C LEU A 396 25.96 -9.34 -1.32
N VAL A 397 26.37 -10.59 -1.21
CA VAL A 397 27.65 -11.10 -1.73
C VAL A 397 27.71 -10.97 -3.26
N THR A 398 26.65 -11.37 -3.95
CA THR A 398 26.53 -11.29 -5.43
C THR A 398 26.64 -9.85 -5.91
N LEU A 399 26.01 -8.92 -5.22
CA LEU A 399 26.03 -7.47 -5.49
C LEU A 399 27.33 -6.79 -5.03
N LYS A 400 28.26 -7.53 -4.40
CA LYS A 400 29.55 -7.02 -3.87
C LYS A 400 29.41 -5.89 -2.87
N LEU A 401 28.32 -5.88 -2.08
CA LEU A 401 28.09 -4.95 -1.00
C LEU A 401 28.89 -5.39 0.24
N GLN A 402 29.76 -4.55 0.75
CA GLN A 402 30.76 -4.94 1.77
C GLN A 402 30.45 -4.42 3.16
N ASN A 403 30.07 -3.15 3.29
CA ASN A 403 29.79 -2.51 4.59
C ASN A 403 28.34 -2.80 5.02
N VAL A 404 28.08 -4.00 5.51
CA VAL A 404 26.74 -4.47 5.87
C VAL A 404 26.68 -4.82 7.35
N TRP A 405 25.69 -4.27 8.04
CA TRP A 405 25.29 -4.61 9.39
C TRP A 405 23.94 -5.32 9.36
N LEU A 406 23.87 -6.52 9.92
CA LEU A 406 22.70 -7.35 9.99
C LEU A 406 22.14 -7.29 11.42
N VAL A 407 20.84 -7.03 11.56
CA VAL A 407 20.21 -6.76 12.86
C VAL A 407 19.01 -7.69 13.07
N GLY A 408 19.05 -8.48 14.12
CA GLY A 408 17.99 -9.39 14.52
C GLY A 408 18.45 -10.84 14.66
N GLU A 409 17.55 -11.65 15.18
CA GLU A 409 17.78 -13.06 15.48
C GLU A 409 17.91 -13.89 14.20
N GLU A 410 17.03 -13.63 13.21
CA GLU A 410 16.96 -14.38 11.95
C GLU A 410 18.23 -14.17 11.12
N PHE A 411 18.65 -12.91 10.93
CA PHE A 411 19.95 -12.62 10.31
C PHE A 411 21.12 -13.14 11.15
N GLY A 412 20.95 -13.20 12.49
CA GLY A 412 21.93 -13.79 13.40
C GLY A 412 22.26 -15.24 13.04
N HIS A 413 21.28 -16.02 12.59
CA HIS A 413 21.42 -17.44 12.24
C HIS A 413 21.97 -17.68 10.82
N THR A 414 22.06 -16.66 9.96
CA THR A 414 22.58 -16.84 8.59
C THR A 414 24.08 -17.13 8.57
N ASP A 415 24.57 -17.81 7.53
CA ASP A 415 26.01 -18.01 7.30
C ASP A 415 26.57 -16.81 6.54
N SER A 416 27.26 -15.92 7.26
CA SER A 416 27.90 -14.74 6.67
C SER A 416 29.01 -14.19 7.53
N LEU A 417 29.95 -13.43 6.90
CA LEU A 417 31.02 -12.69 7.55
C LEU A 417 30.62 -11.23 7.89
N PHE A 418 29.38 -10.82 7.57
CA PHE A 418 28.90 -9.49 7.89
C PHE A 418 28.72 -9.31 9.40
N ARG A 419 28.88 -8.08 9.87
CA ARG A 419 28.71 -7.76 11.28
C ARG A 419 27.25 -7.95 11.69
N LYS A 420 27.01 -8.67 12.79
CA LYS A 420 25.69 -9.03 13.29
C LYS A 420 25.43 -8.37 14.64
N PHE A 421 24.16 -7.98 14.85
CA PHE A 421 23.66 -7.37 16.08
C PHE A 421 22.34 -8.05 16.46
N ALA A 422 22.13 -8.28 17.74
CA ALA A 422 20.90 -8.91 18.20
C ALA A 422 19.70 -7.97 18.07
N ASN A 423 19.89 -6.66 18.19
CA ASN A 423 18.82 -5.66 18.16
C ASN A 423 19.34 -4.25 17.85
N VAL A 424 18.43 -3.29 17.71
CA VAL A 424 18.75 -1.89 17.39
C VAL A 424 19.54 -1.20 18.50
N GLU A 425 19.39 -1.59 19.75
CA GLU A 425 20.10 -0.96 20.87
C GLU A 425 21.61 -1.28 20.83
N GLU A 426 22.00 -2.49 20.41
CA GLU A 426 23.41 -2.81 20.17
C GLU A 426 24.02 -1.98 19.02
N VAL A 427 23.21 -1.73 17.98
CA VAL A 427 23.62 -0.84 16.89
C VAL A 427 23.84 0.57 17.40
N LYS A 428 22.91 1.13 18.19
CA LYS A 428 23.05 2.46 18.80
C LYS A 428 24.29 2.56 19.68
N ALA A 429 24.55 1.56 20.52
CA ALA A 429 25.76 1.53 21.36
C ALA A 429 27.03 1.55 20.51
N THR A 430 27.07 0.80 19.42
CA THR A 430 28.21 0.80 18.49
C THR A 430 28.38 2.15 17.78
N LEU A 431 27.28 2.78 17.34
CA LEU A 431 27.31 4.08 16.69
C LEU A 431 27.82 5.18 17.65
N ALA A 432 27.50 5.09 18.93
CA ALA A 432 28.01 6.01 19.95
C ALA A 432 29.53 5.91 20.17
N GLU A 433 30.13 4.74 19.92
CA GLU A 433 31.58 4.53 20.02
C GLU A 433 32.29 4.84 18.70
N GLN A 434 31.66 4.50 17.56
CA GLN A 434 32.27 4.63 16.24
C GLN A 434 31.16 5.04 15.22
N LEU A 435 30.97 6.34 15.06
CA LEU A 435 30.04 6.89 14.09
C LEU A 435 30.63 6.80 12.67
N PRO A 436 29.91 6.19 11.69
CA PRO A 436 30.28 6.33 10.29
C PRO A 436 30.02 7.76 9.81
N GLU A 437 30.92 8.29 9.00
CA GLU A 437 30.80 9.64 8.44
C GLU A 437 30.92 9.63 6.92
N HIS A 438 30.27 10.59 6.27
CA HIS A 438 30.29 10.83 4.82
C HIS A 438 29.85 9.61 3.98
N ARG A 439 28.87 8.83 4.49
CA ARG A 439 28.39 7.62 3.83
C ARG A 439 26.97 7.78 3.30
N LEU A 440 26.68 7.03 2.25
CA LEU A 440 25.32 6.75 1.83
C LEU A 440 24.85 5.45 2.51
N ILE A 441 23.87 5.56 3.41
CA ILE A 441 23.44 4.46 4.27
C ILE A 441 22.00 4.05 3.94
N LEU A 442 21.79 2.78 3.60
CA LEU A 442 20.45 2.20 3.48
C LEU A 442 20.02 1.60 4.82
N LEU A 443 18.88 2.08 5.36
CA LEU A 443 18.21 1.49 6.52
C LEU A 443 16.98 0.73 6.04
N LYS A 444 16.96 -0.61 6.15
CA LYS A 444 15.80 -1.42 5.75
C LYS A 444 15.57 -2.60 6.67
N GLY A 445 14.31 -2.78 7.08
CA GLY A 445 13.89 -3.87 7.96
C GLY A 445 12.39 -3.79 8.26
N SER A 446 11.85 -4.82 8.92
CA SER A 446 10.47 -4.76 9.41
C SER A 446 10.33 -3.66 10.48
N ASN A 447 9.15 -3.07 10.60
CA ASN A 447 8.87 -1.98 11.54
C ASN A 447 9.23 -2.34 13.00
N SER A 448 8.98 -3.57 13.39
CA SER A 448 9.33 -4.09 14.72
C SER A 448 10.83 -4.05 15.05
N MET A 449 11.70 -3.95 14.05
CA MET A 449 13.15 -3.80 14.22
C MET A 449 13.55 -2.38 14.61
N ARG A 450 12.65 -1.40 14.49
CA ARG A 450 12.82 0.00 14.91
C ARG A 450 14.03 0.70 14.29
N LEU A 451 14.50 0.26 13.12
CA LEU A 451 15.69 0.83 12.47
C LEU A 451 15.54 2.32 12.13
N ALA A 452 14.31 2.82 11.98
CA ALA A 452 14.05 4.24 11.75
C ALA A 452 14.57 5.14 12.89
N GLU A 453 14.73 4.61 14.11
CA GLU A 453 15.28 5.36 15.24
C GLU A 453 16.76 5.70 15.07
N LEU A 454 17.48 4.96 14.21
CA LEU A 454 18.88 5.21 13.92
C LEU A 454 19.13 6.55 13.19
N LYS A 455 18.08 7.17 12.61
CA LYS A 455 18.18 8.50 11.98
C LYS A 455 18.81 9.57 12.88
N THR A 456 18.51 9.49 14.17
CA THR A 456 19.02 10.47 15.15
C THR A 456 20.40 10.12 15.68
N CYS A 457 20.95 8.96 15.31
CA CYS A 457 22.24 8.47 15.75
C CYS A 457 23.29 8.47 14.62
N LEU A 458 22.86 8.66 13.36
CA LEU A 458 23.67 8.63 12.13
C LEU A 458 23.80 10.02 11.53
#